data_4a7b73726eeb2efa0601dcf6cc1f8baa
#
_entry.id   4a7b73726eeb2efa0601dcf6cc1f8baa
#
_cell.length_a   1.000
_cell.length_b   1.000
_cell.length_c   1.000
_cell.angle_alpha   90.00
_cell.angle_beta   90.00
_cell.angle_gamma   90.00
#
_symmetry.space_group_name_H-M   'P 1'
#
loop_
_entity.id
_entity.type
_entity.pdbx_description
1 polymer ?
#
loop_
_entity_poly.entity_id
_entity_poly.type
_entity_poly.pdbx_seq_one_letter_code
_entity_poly.pdbx_strand_id
1 'polypeptide(L)'
;MKSQLILLGCCLALFSCGQGDKGKNNVPECAVVAVQTSNVDATSSYPATIKGKQDVEIRPKVAGFITKLYIDEGTAVHKGQPLFLIDPLQYQEAVNIAEANVKASKAAVATQQLTVNNKKELLKKNIISGYDMQMAENQLASVQASLAQAKASLIKARQDLSRSEEHTSELQSR
;
A
#
# COMPACT_ATOMS: atom_id res chain seq x y z
N MET A 1 56.58 -39.24 -104.47
CA MET A 1 55.21 -38.67 -104.59
C MET A 1 54.33 -38.98 -103.31
N LYS A 2 54.69 -39.79 -102.36
CA LYS A 2 53.91 -40.01 -101.14
C LYS A 2 54.23 -39.05 -99.97
N SER A 3 55.41 -38.40 -99.99
CA SER A 3 55.85 -37.53 -98.93
C SER A 3 55.29 -36.13 -99.06
N GLN A 4 54.94 -35.66 -100.23
CA GLN A 4 54.33 -34.33 -100.42
C GLN A 4 52.83 -34.26 -100.06
N LEU A 5 52.16 -35.43 -100.15
CA LEU A 5 50.73 -35.49 -99.77
C LEU A 5 50.50 -35.40 -98.30
N ILE A 6 51.46 -35.90 -97.48
CA ILE A 6 51.37 -35.88 -96.00
C ILE A 6 51.63 -34.45 -95.49
N LEU A 7 52.52 -33.68 -96.14
CA LEU A 7 52.80 -32.30 -95.72
C LEU A 7 51.63 -31.36 -96.03
N LEU A 8 50.89 -31.61 -97.12
CA LEU A 8 49.72 -30.81 -97.50
C LEU A 8 48.53 -31.12 -96.57
N GLY A 9 48.37 -32.36 -96.07
CA GLY A 9 47.35 -32.73 -95.11
C GLY A 9 47.54 -32.14 -93.69
N CYS A 10 48.80 -31.94 -93.28
CA CYS A 10 49.15 -31.37 -91.99
C CYS A 10 48.91 -29.88 -91.89
N CYS A 11 49.08 -29.14 -93.01
CA CYS A 11 48.79 -27.67 -93.04
C CYS A 11 47.30 -27.34 -93.02
N LEU A 12 46.43 -28.22 -93.51
CA LEU A 12 44.95 -28.04 -93.43
C LEU A 12 44.34 -28.30 -92.07
N ALA A 13 45.05 -29.03 -91.22
CA ALA A 13 44.52 -29.31 -89.80
C ALA A 13 44.78 -28.18 -88.80
N LEU A 14 45.58 -27.15 -89.17
CA LEU A 14 45.95 -26.05 -88.26
C LEU A 14 45.09 -24.79 -88.45
N PHE A 15 44.08 -24.78 -89.32
CA PHE A 15 43.18 -23.65 -89.50
C PHE A 15 41.85 -23.80 -88.83
N SER A 16 41.63 -24.83 -87.95
CA SER A 16 40.37 -25.05 -87.23
C SER A 16 40.39 -24.58 -85.81
N CYS A 17 41.09 -23.54 -85.49
CA CYS A 17 41.03 -22.97 -84.13
C CYS A 17 40.85 -21.46 -84.22
N GLY A 18 39.57 -20.97 -84.13
CA GLY A 18 39.33 -19.53 -84.12
C GLY A 18 37.88 -19.09 -84.28
N GLN A 19 36.94 -19.83 -83.74
CA GLN A 19 35.61 -19.25 -83.56
C GLN A 19 35.41 -19.15 -82.05
N GLY A 20 36.03 -18.12 -81.46
CA GLY A 20 35.68 -17.67 -80.13
C GLY A 20 34.21 -17.24 -80.12
N ASP A 21 33.44 -18.10 -79.57
CA ASP A 21 32.10 -17.75 -79.22
C ASP A 21 32.21 -16.53 -78.31
N LYS A 22 31.91 -15.36 -78.83
CA LYS A 22 31.66 -14.18 -77.98
C LYS A 22 30.45 -14.52 -77.20
N GLY A 23 30.65 -15.16 -76.05
CA GLY A 23 29.59 -15.32 -75.05
C GLY A 23 28.90 -13.97 -74.89
N LYS A 24 27.72 -13.86 -75.43
CA LYS A 24 26.82 -12.83 -75.05
C LYS A 24 26.69 -12.94 -73.56
N ASN A 25 27.34 -12.06 -72.84
CA ASN A 25 26.99 -11.86 -71.43
C ASN A 25 25.51 -11.51 -71.38
N ASN A 26 24.68 -12.53 -71.28
CA ASN A 26 23.30 -12.36 -70.91
C ASN A 26 23.29 -11.85 -69.47
N VAL A 27 23.59 -10.57 -69.29
CA VAL A 27 23.28 -9.88 -68.04
C VAL A 27 21.77 -9.89 -67.94
N PRO A 28 21.17 -10.57 -66.95
CA PRO A 28 19.73 -10.57 -66.82
C PRO A 28 19.30 -9.10 -66.64
N GLU A 29 18.47 -8.62 -67.53
CA GLU A 29 17.77 -7.33 -67.34
C GLU A 29 16.84 -7.47 -66.18
N CYS A 30 17.24 -6.94 -65.02
CA CYS A 30 16.39 -6.82 -63.87
C CYS A 30 15.61 -5.50 -63.96
N ALA A 31 14.29 -5.59 -63.84
CA ALA A 31 13.51 -4.39 -63.73
C ALA A 31 13.87 -3.66 -62.44
N VAL A 32 14.39 -2.48 -62.57
CA VAL A 32 14.71 -1.59 -61.43
C VAL A 32 13.62 -0.55 -61.29
N VAL A 33 13.18 -0.38 -60.06
CA VAL A 33 12.23 0.69 -59.71
C VAL A 33 13.05 1.78 -59.01
N ALA A 34 12.91 2.98 -59.48
CA ALA A 34 13.52 4.13 -58.82
C ALA A 34 12.80 4.37 -57.47
N VAL A 35 13.54 4.26 -56.38
CA VAL A 35 13.03 4.59 -55.06
C VAL A 35 12.94 6.10 -54.96
N GLN A 36 11.73 6.59 -54.87
CA GLN A 36 11.49 8.00 -54.59
C GLN A 36 11.37 8.20 -53.06
N THR A 37 12.02 9.22 -52.54
CA THR A 37 11.83 9.64 -51.17
C THR A 37 10.50 10.36 -51.06
N SER A 38 9.61 9.85 -50.22
CA SER A 38 8.36 10.53 -49.84
C SER A 38 8.36 10.74 -48.34
N ASN A 39 7.81 11.87 -47.91
CA ASN A 39 7.54 12.10 -46.50
C ASN A 39 6.32 11.25 -46.12
N VAL A 40 6.51 10.33 -45.19
CA VAL A 40 5.46 9.51 -44.65
C VAL A 40 5.34 9.83 -43.16
N ASP A 41 4.16 10.26 -42.73
CA ASP A 41 3.87 10.42 -41.33
C ASP A 41 3.68 9.02 -40.69
N ALA A 42 4.68 8.58 -39.94
CA ALA A 42 4.60 7.34 -39.19
C ALA A 42 3.90 7.59 -37.85
N THR A 43 2.66 7.13 -37.73
CA THR A 43 1.90 7.22 -36.48
C THR A 43 2.09 5.93 -35.66
N SER A 44 2.66 6.05 -34.47
CA SER A 44 2.76 4.95 -33.51
C SER A 44 1.73 5.15 -32.39
N SER A 45 0.91 4.15 -32.12
CA SER A 45 -0.05 4.16 -31.02
C SER A 45 0.51 3.36 -29.84
N TYR A 46 0.60 4.00 -28.68
CA TYR A 46 1.05 3.37 -27.45
C TYR A 46 -0.12 3.30 -26.47
N PRO A 47 -0.45 2.12 -25.90
CA PRO A 47 -1.42 2.04 -24.85
C PRO A 47 -0.90 2.77 -23.62
N ALA A 48 -1.68 3.70 -23.10
CA ALA A 48 -1.34 4.45 -21.89
C ALA A 48 -2.53 4.47 -20.94
N THR A 49 -2.24 4.33 -19.66
CA THR A 49 -3.26 4.46 -18.60
C THR A 49 -3.02 5.79 -17.88
N ILE A 50 -4.04 6.64 -17.86
CA ILE A 50 -4.01 7.88 -17.09
C ILE A 50 -4.30 7.55 -15.65
N LYS A 51 -3.37 7.90 -14.75
CA LYS A 51 -3.54 7.81 -13.30
C LYS A 51 -3.47 9.19 -12.70
N GLY A 52 -4.19 9.40 -11.59
CA GLY A 52 -4.04 10.62 -10.81
C GLY A 52 -2.60 10.80 -10.31
N LYS A 53 -2.16 12.04 -10.15
CA LYS A 53 -0.84 12.35 -9.58
C LYS A 53 -0.70 11.74 -8.18
N GLN A 54 -1.80 11.65 -7.46
CA GLN A 54 -1.88 11.09 -6.12
C GLN A 54 -3.16 10.23 -6.04
N ASP A 55 -2.99 8.98 -5.71
CA ASP A 55 -4.07 8.03 -5.46
C ASP A 55 -3.93 7.58 -4.00
N VAL A 56 -4.92 7.89 -3.17
CA VAL A 56 -4.91 7.64 -1.72
C VAL A 56 -6.09 6.78 -1.34
N GLU A 57 -5.81 5.60 -0.84
CA GLU A 57 -6.82 4.73 -0.26
C GLU A 57 -7.13 5.16 1.18
N ILE A 58 -8.36 5.57 1.44
CA ILE A 58 -8.82 5.96 2.78
C ILE A 58 -9.39 4.71 3.47
N ARG A 59 -8.74 4.30 4.56
CA ARG A 59 -9.17 3.17 5.39
C ARG A 59 -9.59 3.65 6.78
N PRO A 60 -10.73 3.15 7.32
CA PRO A 60 -11.11 3.46 8.68
C PRO A 60 -10.09 2.90 9.68
N LYS A 61 -9.90 3.61 10.79
CA LYS A 61 -9.02 3.20 11.90
C LYS A 61 -9.70 2.23 12.87
N VAL A 62 -11.02 2.04 12.73
CA VAL A 62 -11.85 1.13 13.53
C VAL A 62 -12.62 0.19 12.63
N ALA A 63 -12.87 -1.02 13.08
CA ALA A 63 -13.63 -2.02 12.33
C ALA A 63 -15.14 -1.85 12.57
N GLY A 64 -15.97 -2.12 11.57
CA GLY A 64 -17.42 -2.06 11.75
C GLY A 64 -18.16 -2.01 10.42
N PHE A 65 -19.49 -1.99 10.50
CA PHE A 65 -20.36 -1.86 9.33
C PHE A 65 -20.63 -0.39 9.04
N ILE A 66 -20.57 -0.01 7.77
CA ILE A 66 -20.94 1.33 7.33
C ILE A 66 -22.46 1.44 7.38
N THR A 67 -22.98 2.34 8.20
CA THR A 67 -24.41 2.61 8.32
C THR A 67 -24.88 3.73 7.41
N LYS A 68 -23.99 4.66 7.08
CA LYS A 68 -24.31 5.78 6.22
C LYS A 68 -23.10 6.21 5.38
N LEU A 69 -23.34 6.51 4.12
CA LEU A 69 -22.40 7.14 3.21
C LEU A 69 -22.86 8.58 2.97
N TYR A 70 -21.95 9.55 3.09
CA TYR A 70 -22.26 10.98 2.94
C TYR A 70 -21.81 11.56 1.60
N ILE A 71 -21.13 10.77 0.79
CA ILE A 71 -20.57 11.19 -0.49
C ILE A 71 -20.93 10.19 -1.58
N ASP A 72 -21.05 10.70 -2.81
CA ASP A 72 -21.24 9.90 -4.02
C ASP A 72 -19.94 9.84 -4.83
N GLU A 73 -19.82 8.86 -5.70
CA GLU A 73 -18.69 8.72 -6.61
C GLU A 73 -18.50 9.97 -7.48
N GLY A 74 -17.26 10.42 -7.62
CA GLY A 74 -16.93 11.63 -8.39
C GLY A 74 -17.10 12.95 -7.65
N THR A 75 -17.55 12.93 -6.39
CA THR A 75 -17.73 14.13 -5.59
C THR A 75 -16.38 14.66 -5.08
N ALA A 76 -16.16 15.97 -5.19
CA ALA A 76 -15.01 16.63 -4.59
C ALA A 76 -15.15 16.68 -3.06
N VAL A 77 -14.11 16.26 -2.34
CA VAL A 77 -14.09 16.23 -0.87
C VAL A 77 -13.05 17.17 -0.30
N HIS A 78 -13.30 17.67 0.90
CA HIS A 78 -12.43 18.61 1.60
C HIS A 78 -11.90 17.96 2.90
N LYS A 79 -10.77 18.46 3.37
CA LYS A 79 -10.23 18.06 4.67
C LYS A 79 -11.26 18.32 5.78
N GLY A 80 -11.51 17.30 6.61
CA GLY A 80 -12.49 17.40 7.69
C GLY A 80 -13.92 17.05 7.30
N GLN A 81 -14.20 16.74 6.04
CA GLN A 81 -15.54 16.33 5.59
C GLN A 81 -15.82 14.87 5.97
N PRO A 82 -16.95 14.56 6.63
CA PRO A 82 -17.34 13.17 6.89
C PRO A 82 -17.65 12.46 5.58
N LEU A 83 -17.07 11.26 5.40
CA LEU A 83 -17.26 10.45 4.20
C LEU A 83 -18.29 9.36 4.42
N PHE A 84 -18.22 8.69 5.55
CA PHE A 84 -19.13 7.59 5.94
C PHE A 84 -19.22 7.51 7.46
N LEU A 85 -20.26 6.85 7.95
CA LEU A 85 -20.49 6.57 9.36
C LEU A 85 -20.39 5.06 9.60
N ILE A 86 -19.55 4.65 10.53
CA ILE A 86 -19.50 3.27 11.03
C ILE A 86 -20.48 3.15 12.20
N ASP A 87 -21.12 2.00 12.33
CA ASP A 87 -22.04 1.73 13.45
C ASP A 87 -21.36 1.99 14.81
N PRO A 88 -21.78 3.04 15.55
CA PRO A 88 -21.14 3.42 16.80
C PRO A 88 -21.62 2.58 17.99
N LEU A 89 -22.68 1.77 17.86
CA LEU A 89 -23.35 1.09 18.98
C LEU A 89 -22.39 0.25 19.80
N GLN A 90 -21.58 -0.58 19.15
CA GLN A 90 -20.61 -1.43 19.85
C GLN A 90 -19.55 -0.63 20.63
N TYR A 91 -19.15 0.53 20.11
CA TYR A 91 -18.18 1.42 20.75
C TYR A 91 -18.79 2.18 21.91
N GLN A 92 -20.06 2.58 21.79
CA GLN A 92 -20.81 3.19 22.87
C GLN A 92 -20.96 2.23 24.07
N GLU A 93 -21.29 0.97 23.79
CA GLU A 93 -21.37 -0.07 24.85
C GLU A 93 -20.00 -0.33 25.49
N ALA A 94 -18.91 -0.33 24.71
CA ALA A 94 -17.56 -0.44 25.27
C ALA A 94 -17.20 0.73 26.19
N VAL A 95 -17.63 1.95 25.87
CA VAL A 95 -17.47 3.13 26.76
C VAL A 95 -18.28 2.94 28.04
N ASN A 96 -19.54 2.52 27.97
CA ASN A 96 -20.38 2.28 29.12
C ASN A 96 -19.77 1.26 30.08
N ILE A 97 -19.25 0.14 29.55
CA ILE A 97 -18.54 -0.89 30.34
C ILE A 97 -17.27 -0.29 30.98
N ALA A 98 -16.48 0.47 30.25
CA ALA A 98 -15.26 1.07 30.77
C ALA A 98 -15.56 2.11 31.87
N GLU A 99 -16.64 2.88 31.75
CA GLU A 99 -17.11 3.82 32.78
C GLU A 99 -17.53 3.12 34.04
N ALA A 100 -18.29 2.00 33.94
CA ALA A 100 -18.66 1.17 35.07
C ALA A 100 -17.40 0.62 35.79
N ASN A 101 -16.40 0.17 35.07
CA ASN A 101 -15.14 -0.31 35.64
C ASN A 101 -14.35 0.80 36.36
N VAL A 102 -14.34 2.02 35.84
CA VAL A 102 -13.72 3.18 36.52
C VAL A 102 -14.49 3.49 37.82
N LYS A 103 -15.83 3.42 37.80
CA LYS A 103 -16.67 3.63 39.00
C LYS A 103 -16.41 2.58 40.08
N ALA A 104 -16.31 1.31 39.69
CA ALA A 104 -15.97 0.22 40.60
C ALA A 104 -14.58 0.37 41.22
N SER A 105 -13.57 0.68 40.37
CA SER A 105 -12.20 0.91 40.86
C SER A 105 -12.06 2.13 41.76
N LYS A 106 -12.83 3.21 41.50
CA LYS A 106 -12.89 4.37 42.41
C LYS A 106 -13.46 3.97 43.79
N ALA A 107 -14.51 3.15 43.84
CA ALA A 107 -15.07 2.67 45.08
C ALA A 107 -14.06 1.80 45.89
N ALA A 108 -13.31 0.94 45.17
CA ALA A 108 -12.25 0.12 45.78
C ALA A 108 -11.13 0.99 46.40
N VAL A 109 -10.69 2.04 45.68
CA VAL A 109 -9.70 3.01 46.22
C VAL A 109 -10.26 3.72 47.47
N ALA A 110 -11.52 4.17 47.45
CA ALA A 110 -12.15 4.85 48.58
C ALA A 110 -12.21 3.93 49.82
N THR A 111 -12.60 2.67 49.65
CA THR A 111 -12.61 1.67 50.73
C THR A 111 -11.21 1.43 51.28
N GLN A 112 -10.22 1.24 50.41
CA GLN A 112 -8.85 1.01 50.86
C GLN A 112 -8.22 2.24 51.54
N GLN A 113 -8.57 3.45 51.08
CA GLN A 113 -8.17 4.69 51.73
C GLN A 113 -8.71 4.79 53.16
N LEU A 114 -9.98 4.40 53.41
CA LEU A 114 -10.53 4.33 54.77
C LEU A 114 -9.75 3.34 55.62
N THR A 115 -9.41 2.18 55.05
CA THR A 115 -8.62 1.16 55.77
C THR A 115 -7.26 1.72 56.18
N VAL A 116 -6.57 2.42 55.28
CA VAL A 116 -5.27 3.07 55.58
C VAL A 116 -5.44 4.12 56.69
N ASN A 117 -6.46 4.97 56.57
CA ASN A 117 -6.74 6.01 57.58
C ASN A 117 -7.00 5.39 58.99
N ASN A 118 -7.83 4.35 59.06
CA ASN A 118 -8.08 3.65 60.30
C ASN A 118 -6.82 3.01 60.89
N LYS A 119 -6.05 2.31 60.06
CA LYS A 119 -4.74 1.73 60.50
C LYS A 119 -3.77 2.78 60.97
N LYS A 120 -3.75 3.95 60.35
CA LYS A 120 -2.88 5.09 60.77
C LYS A 120 -3.23 5.55 62.19
N GLU A 121 -4.56 5.62 62.54
CA GLU A 121 -4.98 5.97 63.89
C GLU A 121 -4.67 4.86 64.92
N LEU A 122 -4.74 3.59 64.49
CA LEU A 122 -4.36 2.46 65.35
C LEU A 122 -2.84 2.43 65.62
N LEU A 123 -2.02 2.75 64.60
CA LEU A 123 -0.57 2.84 64.74
C LEU A 123 -0.19 3.96 65.71
N LYS A 124 -0.82 5.13 65.65
CA LYS A 124 -0.59 6.24 66.62
C LYS A 124 -0.86 5.81 68.07
N LYS A 125 -1.76 4.87 68.27
CA LYS A 125 -2.11 4.29 69.60
C LYS A 125 -1.23 3.09 69.94
N ASN A 126 -0.24 2.74 69.13
CA ASN A 126 0.65 1.56 69.28
C ASN A 126 -0.14 0.22 69.33
N ILE A 127 -1.32 0.14 68.65
CA ILE A 127 -2.16 -1.07 68.62
C ILE A 127 -1.73 -2.00 67.48
N ILE A 128 -1.17 -1.48 66.40
CA ILE A 128 -0.66 -2.24 65.26
C ILE A 128 0.82 -1.96 65.03
N SER A 129 1.47 -2.85 64.26
CA SER A 129 2.88 -2.70 63.90
C SER A 129 3.07 -1.77 62.69
N GLY A 130 4.25 -1.22 62.51
CA GLY A 130 4.62 -0.49 61.30
C GLY A 130 4.53 -1.36 60.03
N TYR A 131 4.75 -2.67 60.15
CA TYR A 131 4.58 -3.63 59.08
C TYR A 131 3.12 -3.70 58.60
N ASP A 132 2.14 -3.75 59.53
CA ASP A 132 0.71 -3.77 59.19
C ASP A 132 0.26 -2.48 58.45
N MET A 133 0.84 -1.37 58.83
CA MET A 133 0.61 -0.09 58.17
C MET A 133 1.16 -0.11 56.75
N GLN A 134 2.44 -0.54 56.57
CA GLN A 134 3.06 -0.65 55.26
C GLN A 134 2.32 -1.58 54.30
N MET A 135 1.80 -2.70 54.80
CA MET A 135 0.95 -3.61 54.02
C MET A 135 -0.31 -2.92 53.52
N ALA A 136 -0.96 -2.10 54.35
CA ALA A 136 -2.16 -1.37 53.97
C ALA A 136 -1.87 -0.27 52.92
N GLU A 137 -0.75 0.40 53.03
CA GLU A 137 -0.26 1.39 52.06
C GLU A 137 0.05 0.73 50.70
N ASN A 138 0.76 -0.40 50.72
CA ASN A 138 1.03 -1.17 49.50
C ASN A 138 -0.27 -1.65 48.83
N GLN A 139 -1.24 -2.08 49.58
CA GLN A 139 -2.56 -2.45 49.07
C GLN A 139 -3.29 -1.25 48.46
N LEU A 140 -3.22 -0.08 49.11
CA LEU A 140 -3.75 1.17 48.51
C LEU A 140 -3.08 1.50 47.19
N ALA A 141 -1.75 1.41 47.10
CA ALA A 141 -1.03 1.64 45.88
C ALA A 141 -1.45 0.67 44.76
N SER A 142 -1.68 -0.59 45.06
CA SER A 142 -2.19 -1.61 44.14
C SER A 142 -3.56 -1.26 43.57
N VAL A 143 -4.54 -0.88 44.40
CA VAL A 143 -5.87 -0.50 43.91
C VAL A 143 -5.87 0.85 43.17
N GLN A 144 -4.97 1.77 43.53
CA GLN A 144 -4.76 3.00 42.77
C GLN A 144 -4.19 2.72 41.36
N ALA A 145 -3.26 1.77 41.23
CA ALA A 145 -2.76 1.32 39.93
C ALA A 145 -3.89 0.70 39.08
N SER A 146 -4.76 -0.11 39.70
CA SER A 146 -5.94 -0.68 39.03
C SER A 146 -6.91 0.40 38.54
N LEU A 147 -7.12 1.48 39.32
CA LEU A 147 -7.92 2.64 38.89
C LEU A 147 -7.26 3.35 37.69
N ALA A 148 -5.94 3.52 37.72
CA ALA A 148 -5.21 4.13 36.60
C ALA A 148 -5.37 3.30 35.31
N GLN A 149 -5.30 1.99 35.40
CA GLN A 149 -5.55 1.07 34.30
C GLN A 149 -6.99 1.19 33.76
N ALA A 150 -7.99 1.21 34.64
CA ALA A 150 -9.39 1.37 34.24
C ALA A 150 -9.63 2.71 33.53
N LYS A 151 -9.00 3.80 34.01
CA LYS A 151 -9.07 5.11 33.34
C LYS A 151 -8.42 5.08 31.95
N ALA A 152 -7.27 4.43 31.80
CA ALA A 152 -6.62 4.28 30.49
C ALA A 152 -7.50 3.50 29.49
N SER A 153 -8.17 2.44 29.97
CA SER A 153 -9.13 1.66 29.17
C SER A 153 -10.33 2.51 28.74
N LEU A 154 -10.84 3.39 29.60
CA LEU A 154 -11.91 4.33 29.26
C LEU A 154 -11.48 5.34 28.19
N ILE A 155 -10.26 5.87 28.31
CA ILE A 155 -9.72 6.79 27.31
C ILE A 155 -9.65 6.09 25.93
N LYS A 156 -9.16 4.85 25.91
CA LYS A 156 -9.12 4.05 24.67
C LYS A 156 -10.52 3.86 24.08
N ALA A 157 -11.48 3.42 24.88
CA ALA A 157 -12.84 3.19 24.41
C ALA A 157 -13.49 4.46 23.83
N ARG A 158 -13.27 5.62 24.47
CA ARG A 158 -13.74 6.92 23.97
C ARG A 158 -13.07 7.34 22.68
N GLN A 159 -11.77 7.04 22.52
CA GLN A 159 -11.06 7.30 21.25
C GLN A 159 -11.61 6.43 20.13
N ASP A 160 -11.90 5.16 20.40
CA ASP A 160 -12.44 4.24 19.41
C ASP A 160 -13.89 4.65 19.02
N LEU A 161 -14.71 5.12 19.96
CA LEU A 161 -16.02 5.71 19.67
C LEU A 161 -15.89 6.97 18.82
N SER A 162 -15.04 7.92 19.21
CA SER A 162 -14.81 9.14 18.43
C SER A 162 -14.36 8.82 16.99
N ARG A 163 -13.51 7.81 16.81
CA ARG A 163 -13.08 7.36 15.48
C ARG A 163 -14.19 6.67 14.69
N SER A 164 -15.20 6.09 15.33
CA SER A 164 -16.37 5.54 14.63
C SER A 164 -17.30 6.64 14.09
N GLU A 165 -17.32 7.80 14.76
CA GLU A 165 -18.14 8.97 14.39
C GLU A 165 -17.36 9.97 13.50
N GLU A 166 -16.04 10.05 13.68
CA GLU A 166 -15.15 11.02 13.01
C GLU A 166 -14.44 10.39 11.81
N HIS A 167 -15.16 10.18 10.70
CA HIS A 167 -14.56 9.74 9.43
C HIS A 167 -14.25 10.93 8.56
N THR A 168 -13.40 11.77 9.09
CA THR A 168 -12.79 12.85 8.33
C THR A 168 -11.65 12.29 7.51
N SER A 169 -11.69 12.57 6.20
CA SER A 169 -10.54 12.38 5.34
C SER A 169 -9.40 13.23 5.87
N GLU A 170 -8.50 12.63 6.62
CA GLU A 170 -7.20 13.25 6.90
C GLU A 170 -6.39 13.18 5.60
N LEU A 171 -6.83 13.97 4.61
CA LEU A 171 -6.05 14.28 3.44
C LEU A 171 -4.84 15.07 3.93
N GLN A 172 -3.82 14.35 4.38
CA GLN A 172 -2.50 14.93 4.54
C GLN A 172 -2.01 15.28 3.15
N SER A 173 -2.33 16.50 2.69
CA SER A 173 -1.60 17.13 1.60
C SER A 173 -0.19 17.40 2.10
N ARG A 174 0.76 16.58 1.70
CA ARG A 174 2.16 16.96 1.63
C ARG A 174 2.49 17.45 0.24
#